data_5a7df1a7e497ebbd7cc21a70226a063a
#
_entry.id   5a7df1a7e497ebbd7cc21a70226a063a
#
_cell.length_a   1.000
_cell.length_b   1.000
_cell.length_c   1.000
_cell.angle_alpha   90.00
_cell.angle_beta   90.00
_cell.angle_gamma   90.00
#
_symmetry.space_group_name_H-M   'P 1'
#
loop_
_entity.id
_entity.type
_entity.pdbx_description
1 polymer ?
#
loop_
_entity_poly.entity_id
_entity_poly.type
_entity_poly.pdbx_seq_one_letter_code
_entity_poly.pdbx_strand_id
1 'polypeptide(L)'
;MNHNLRLCLIGLFVTALICAVPGAATIPHVSARTTTTDYSQYVGKYPSDMFKKEPALRTKLRTLLGTSYKAFFDRLQTEMPIEKDGDAIVARGCAAHECTVEEAILVIQNETPYVALKINSKFSKTFPADRSKLPEALKRAMEQ
;
A
#
# COMPACT_ATOMS: atom_id res chain seq x y z
N MET A 1 48.28 16.09 -36.41
CA MET A 1 49.43 15.33 -36.96
C MET A 1 49.12 13.87 -36.76
N ASN A 2 49.24 13.10 -37.91
CA ASN A 2 49.25 11.64 -38.10
C ASN A 2 47.93 10.91 -37.95
N HIS A 3 47.19 10.71 -39.01
CA HIS A 3 47.27 9.70 -40.09
C HIS A 3 47.50 8.26 -39.59
N ASN A 4 46.47 7.41 -39.73
CA ASN A 4 46.68 6.18 -40.51
C ASN A 4 45.35 5.58 -40.96
N LEU A 5 45.13 5.79 -42.22
CA LEU A 5 44.21 5.11 -43.12
C LEU A 5 44.70 3.71 -43.36
N ARG A 6 43.93 2.64 -43.14
CA ARG A 6 44.09 1.37 -43.84
C ARG A 6 42.77 0.79 -44.29
N LEU A 7 42.58 0.97 -45.54
CA LEU A 7 41.65 0.26 -46.40
C LEU A 7 42.05 -1.20 -46.51
N CYS A 8 41.14 -2.16 -46.37
CA CYS A 8 41.28 -3.48 -46.99
C CYS A 8 39.89 -3.98 -47.42
N LEU A 9 39.75 -4.08 -48.68
CA LEU A 9 38.64 -4.66 -49.44
C LEU A 9 38.67 -6.19 -49.39
N ILE A 10 37.52 -6.76 -49.78
CA ILE A 10 37.29 -8.06 -50.43
C ILE A 10 36.83 -9.20 -49.52
N GLY A 11 35.64 -9.71 -49.87
CA GLY A 11 35.18 -11.03 -49.49
C GLY A 11 33.67 -11.21 -49.58
N LEU A 12 33.16 -11.25 -50.80
CA LEU A 12 31.77 -11.64 -51.10
C LEU A 12 31.63 -13.16 -50.87
N PHE A 13 30.79 -13.57 -49.90
CA PHE A 13 30.22 -14.90 -49.90
C PHE A 13 28.77 -14.82 -49.41
N VAL A 14 27.87 -14.93 -50.40
CA VAL A 14 26.43 -15.14 -50.18
C VAL A 14 26.25 -16.63 -49.88
N THR A 15 25.91 -16.94 -48.66
CA THR A 15 25.34 -18.24 -48.31
C THR A 15 24.01 -17.97 -47.55
N ALA A 16 22.91 -18.12 -48.29
CA ALA A 16 21.55 -18.08 -47.74
C ALA A 16 21.35 -19.34 -46.86
N LEU A 17 21.41 -19.18 -45.57
CA LEU A 17 21.00 -20.23 -44.64
C LEU A 17 19.56 -19.88 -44.17
N ILE A 18 18.60 -20.63 -44.71
CA ILE A 18 17.20 -20.59 -44.29
C ILE A 18 17.13 -21.23 -42.92
N CYS A 19 17.16 -20.42 -41.84
CA CYS A 19 16.84 -20.90 -40.51
C CYS A 19 15.33 -20.90 -40.35
N ALA A 20 14.74 -22.09 -40.35
CA ALA A 20 13.37 -22.33 -39.91
C ALA A 20 13.21 -21.85 -38.47
N VAL A 21 12.36 -20.86 -38.24
CA VAL A 21 12.01 -20.35 -36.90
C VAL A 21 11.05 -21.37 -36.28
N PRO A 22 11.42 -22.10 -35.19
CA PRO A 22 10.48 -22.95 -34.49
C PRO A 22 9.47 -22.06 -33.72
N GLY A 23 8.21 -22.48 -33.77
CA GLY A 23 7.02 -21.84 -33.29
C GLY A 23 7.14 -20.97 -32.03
N ALA A 24 6.60 -19.78 -32.13
CA ALA A 24 6.37 -18.91 -31.01
C ALA A 24 5.44 -19.62 -30.00
N ALA A 25 5.99 -20.08 -28.89
CA ALA A 25 5.20 -20.54 -27.76
C ALA A 25 4.42 -19.33 -27.22
N THR A 26 3.12 -19.30 -27.47
CA THR A 26 2.19 -18.35 -26.88
C THR A 26 2.19 -18.60 -25.36
N ILE A 27 2.90 -17.75 -24.61
CA ILE A 27 2.83 -17.74 -23.14
C ILE A 27 1.42 -17.28 -22.78
N PRO A 28 0.61 -18.09 -22.08
CA PRO A 28 -0.68 -17.64 -21.63
C PRO A 28 -0.48 -16.43 -20.72
N HIS A 29 -0.98 -15.28 -21.14
CA HIS A 29 -1.05 -14.07 -20.31
C HIS A 29 -2.02 -14.39 -19.17
N VAL A 30 -1.51 -14.83 -18.02
CA VAL A 30 -2.29 -14.92 -16.79
C VAL A 30 -2.57 -13.49 -16.36
N SER A 31 -3.74 -12.98 -16.78
CA SER A 31 -4.27 -11.72 -16.30
C SER A 31 -4.54 -11.89 -14.80
N ALA A 32 -3.64 -11.38 -13.97
CA ALA A 32 -3.85 -11.34 -12.54
C ALA A 32 -5.11 -10.48 -12.30
N ARG A 33 -6.22 -11.15 -11.99
CA ARG A 33 -7.45 -10.49 -11.60
C ARG A 33 -7.18 -9.79 -10.29
N THR A 34 -6.98 -8.48 -10.32
CA THR A 34 -6.88 -7.65 -9.12
C THR A 34 -8.26 -7.67 -8.46
N THR A 35 -8.45 -8.52 -7.48
CA THR A 35 -9.66 -8.54 -6.66
C THR A 35 -9.64 -7.30 -5.78
N THR A 36 -10.44 -6.31 -6.13
CA THR A 36 -10.71 -5.14 -5.29
C THR A 36 -11.38 -5.61 -4.00
N THR A 37 -10.79 -5.29 -2.85
CA THR A 37 -11.37 -5.65 -1.55
C THR A 37 -12.38 -4.58 -1.15
N ASP A 38 -13.64 -4.99 -0.98
CA ASP A 38 -14.68 -4.10 -0.44
C ASP A 38 -14.61 -4.08 1.09
N TYR A 39 -14.00 -3.03 1.63
CA TYR A 39 -13.89 -2.83 3.08
C TYR A 39 -15.19 -2.33 3.72
N SER A 40 -16.20 -1.91 2.96
CA SER A 40 -17.49 -1.44 3.50
C SER A 40 -18.26 -2.54 4.26
N GLN A 41 -17.98 -3.81 3.97
CA GLN A 41 -18.52 -4.97 4.68
C GLN A 41 -18.15 -5.03 6.17
N TYR A 42 -17.16 -4.22 6.59
CA TYR A 42 -16.69 -4.15 7.98
C TYR A 42 -17.30 -2.99 8.77
N VAL A 43 -18.12 -2.13 8.16
CA VAL A 43 -18.81 -1.04 8.85
C VAL A 43 -19.68 -1.61 9.98
N GLY A 44 -19.57 -1.04 11.18
CA GLY A 44 -20.21 -1.51 12.39
C GLY A 44 -19.53 -2.69 13.09
N LYS A 45 -18.48 -3.27 12.50
CA LYS A 45 -17.62 -4.31 13.11
C LYS A 45 -16.38 -3.68 13.73
N TYR A 46 -15.58 -4.47 14.43
CA TYR A 46 -14.35 -3.99 15.05
C TYR A 46 -13.13 -4.17 14.14
N PRO A 47 -12.12 -3.31 14.27
CA PRO A 47 -10.86 -3.42 13.50
C PRO A 47 -10.23 -4.80 13.55
N SER A 48 -10.25 -5.48 14.70
CA SER A 48 -9.72 -6.84 14.85
C SER A 48 -10.40 -7.86 13.92
N ASP A 49 -11.70 -7.73 13.65
CA ASP A 49 -12.43 -8.60 12.74
C ASP A 49 -11.98 -8.41 11.29
N MET A 50 -11.76 -7.15 10.91
CA MET A 50 -11.22 -6.81 9.60
C MET A 50 -9.80 -7.35 9.43
N PHE A 51 -8.92 -7.14 10.40
CA PHE A 51 -7.53 -7.61 10.32
C PHE A 51 -7.40 -9.13 10.31
N LYS A 52 -8.31 -9.86 10.95
CA LYS A 52 -8.33 -11.33 10.89
C LYS A 52 -8.63 -11.84 9.49
N LYS A 53 -9.52 -11.16 8.77
CA LYS A 53 -10.01 -11.59 7.45
C LYS A 53 -9.19 -11.04 6.28
N GLU A 54 -8.46 -9.94 6.51
CA GLU A 54 -7.70 -9.22 5.48
C GLU A 54 -6.18 -9.27 5.75
N PRO A 55 -5.51 -10.42 5.55
CA PRO A 55 -4.07 -10.53 5.76
C PRO A 55 -3.27 -9.63 4.82
N ALA A 56 -3.78 -9.36 3.61
CA ALA A 56 -3.17 -8.44 2.66
C ALA A 56 -3.12 -7.00 3.20
N LEU A 57 -4.17 -6.54 3.90
CA LEU A 57 -4.17 -5.24 4.58
C LEU A 57 -3.09 -5.17 5.67
N ARG A 58 -2.95 -6.23 6.47
CA ARG A 58 -1.89 -6.29 7.50
C ARG A 58 -0.49 -6.19 6.88
N THR A 59 -0.28 -6.81 5.72
CA THR A 59 0.98 -6.71 4.98
C THR A 59 1.22 -5.29 4.47
N LYS A 60 0.20 -4.65 3.87
CA LYS A 60 0.26 -3.24 3.45
C LYS A 60 0.60 -2.33 4.64
N LEU A 61 -0.07 -2.52 5.78
CA LEU A 61 0.19 -1.74 7.00
C LEU A 61 1.60 -1.96 7.56
N ARG A 62 2.12 -3.19 7.53
CA ARG A 62 3.49 -3.46 7.96
C ARG A 62 4.51 -2.70 7.12
N THR A 63 4.33 -2.68 5.81
CA THR A 63 5.20 -1.93 4.89
C THR A 63 5.07 -0.43 5.10
N LEU A 64 3.84 0.08 5.26
CA LEU A 64 3.56 1.50 5.45
C LEU A 64 4.14 2.06 6.76
N LEU A 65 3.95 1.33 7.85
CA LEU A 65 4.25 1.78 9.21
C LEU A 65 5.69 1.47 9.65
N GLY A 66 6.35 0.48 9.03
CA GLY A 66 7.70 0.07 9.40
C GLY A 66 7.83 -0.21 10.89
N THR A 67 8.74 0.51 11.56
CA THR A 67 8.98 0.39 13.02
C THR A 67 7.78 0.83 13.87
N SER A 68 6.86 1.62 13.33
CA SER A 68 5.65 2.06 14.03
C SER A 68 4.51 1.04 13.98
N TYR A 69 4.68 -0.10 13.30
CA TYR A 69 3.65 -1.13 13.16
C TYR A 69 3.17 -1.66 14.52
N LYS A 70 4.10 -2.00 15.42
CA LYS A 70 3.74 -2.44 16.78
C LYS A 70 2.96 -1.37 17.53
N ALA A 71 3.45 -0.13 17.49
CA ALA A 71 2.83 1.01 18.17
C ALA A 71 1.41 1.30 17.68
N PHE A 72 1.11 1.04 16.41
CA PHE A 72 -0.25 1.12 15.86
C PHE A 72 -1.17 0.08 16.51
N PHE A 73 -0.78 -1.19 16.56
CA PHE A 73 -1.60 -2.24 17.14
C PHE A 73 -1.72 -2.14 18.67
N ASP A 74 -0.70 -1.63 19.36
CA ASP A 74 -0.76 -1.36 20.80
C ASP A 74 -1.85 -0.31 21.15
N ARG A 75 -2.21 0.55 20.18
CA ARG A 75 -3.28 1.56 20.30
C ARG A 75 -4.64 1.08 19.77
N LEU A 76 -4.79 -0.21 19.52
CA LEU A 76 -6.07 -0.82 19.16
C LEU A 76 -6.55 -1.81 20.24
N GLN A 77 -6.12 -1.64 21.50
CA GLN A 77 -6.55 -2.50 22.60
C GLN A 77 -8.01 -2.26 22.98
N THR A 78 -8.45 -1.01 22.88
CA THR A 78 -9.84 -0.62 23.01
C THR A 78 -10.31 -0.14 21.64
N GLU A 79 -11.03 -1.01 20.95
CA GLU A 79 -11.48 -0.77 19.59
C GLU A 79 -12.84 -0.04 19.56
N MET A 80 -13.02 0.82 18.57
CA MET A 80 -14.31 1.43 18.24
C MET A 80 -14.88 0.74 16.99
N PRO A 81 -16.22 0.68 16.82
CA PRO A 81 -16.82 0.18 15.59
C PRO A 81 -16.30 0.95 14.38
N ILE A 82 -16.05 0.23 13.31
CA ILE A 82 -15.63 0.80 12.03
C ILE A 82 -16.76 1.67 11.47
N GLU A 83 -16.42 2.87 11.04
CA GLU A 83 -17.35 3.84 10.46
C GLU A 83 -17.07 4.06 8.98
N LYS A 84 -18.04 4.65 8.28
CA LYS A 84 -17.89 5.10 6.89
C LYS A 84 -17.97 6.63 6.86
N ASP A 85 -17.00 7.26 6.19
CA ASP A 85 -16.97 8.70 5.94
C ASP A 85 -16.77 8.95 4.43
N GLY A 86 -17.87 9.24 3.75
CA GLY A 86 -17.91 9.26 2.26
C GLY A 86 -17.58 7.88 1.68
N ASP A 87 -16.52 7.81 0.89
CA ASP A 87 -15.98 6.54 0.31
C ASP A 87 -14.92 5.92 1.21
N ALA A 88 -14.52 6.58 2.28
CA ALA A 88 -13.50 6.09 3.18
C ALA A 88 -14.09 5.20 4.29
N ILE A 89 -13.32 4.22 4.71
CA ILE A 89 -13.57 3.38 5.88
C ILE A 89 -12.64 3.85 6.98
N VAL A 90 -13.20 4.17 8.14
CA VAL A 90 -12.47 4.70 9.30
C VAL A 90 -12.51 3.68 10.42
N ALA A 91 -11.34 3.19 10.82
CA ALA A 91 -11.14 2.29 11.93
C ALA A 91 -10.32 2.99 13.01
N ARG A 92 -10.77 2.93 14.26
CA ARG A 92 -10.17 3.65 15.39
C ARG A 92 -10.00 2.74 16.59
N GLY A 93 -9.06 3.10 17.43
CA GLY A 93 -8.89 2.50 18.74
C GLY A 93 -7.87 3.25 19.56
N CYS A 94 -7.76 2.88 20.81
CA CYS A 94 -6.84 3.50 21.74
C CYS A 94 -6.14 2.47 22.62
N ALA A 95 -5.05 2.87 23.27
CA ALA A 95 -4.44 2.06 24.31
C ALA A 95 -5.39 1.95 25.51
N ALA A 96 -5.37 0.81 26.20
CA ALA A 96 -6.25 0.57 27.32
C ALA A 96 -6.07 1.65 28.40
N HIS A 97 -7.17 2.27 28.83
CA HIS A 97 -7.23 3.36 29.81
C HIS A 97 -6.58 4.69 29.37
N GLU A 98 -6.15 4.81 28.11
CA GLU A 98 -5.41 6.00 27.61
C GLU A 98 -6.02 6.62 26.34
N CYS A 99 -7.34 6.49 26.13
CA CYS A 99 -7.99 6.91 24.87
C CYS A 99 -7.85 8.40 24.54
N THR A 100 -7.65 9.25 25.52
CA THR A 100 -7.41 10.70 25.30
C THR A 100 -5.97 11.01 24.92
N VAL A 101 -5.04 10.09 25.22
CA VAL A 101 -3.58 10.29 25.14
C VAL A 101 -2.97 9.51 23.97
N GLU A 102 -3.38 8.23 23.82
CA GLU A 102 -2.79 7.26 22.92
C GLU A 102 -3.87 6.62 22.02
N GLU A 103 -3.95 7.03 20.78
CA GLU A 103 -4.97 6.59 19.82
C GLU A 103 -4.32 6.23 18.47
N ALA A 104 -4.93 5.31 17.76
CA ALA A 104 -4.64 5.02 16.37
C ALA A 104 -5.88 5.17 15.50
N ILE A 105 -5.71 5.82 14.36
CA ILE A 105 -6.74 5.95 13.33
C ILE A 105 -6.18 5.34 12.04
N LEU A 106 -6.95 4.44 11.44
CA LEU A 106 -6.73 3.91 10.11
C LEU A 106 -7.87 4.37 9.22
N VAL A 107 -7.54 5.02 8.12
CA VAL A 107 -8.48 5.32 7.04
C VAL A 107 -8.08 4.50 5.82
N ILE A 108 -9.04 3.83 5.20
CA ILE A 108 -8.85 3.14 3.93
C ILE A 108 -9.71 3.86 2.90
N GLN A 109 -9.08 4.46 1.89
CA GLN A 109 -9.75 5.11 0.77
C GLN A 109 -9.13 4.61 -0.55
N ASN A 110 -9.97 4.16 -1.47
CA ASN A 110 -9.53 3.56 -2.74
C ASN A 110 -8.46 2.47 -2.52
N GLU A 111 -8.71 1.55 -1.57
CA GLU A 111 -7.82 0.45 -1.15
C GLU A 111 -6.46 0.89 -0.56
N THR A 112 -6.24 2.18 -0.43
CA THR A 112 -5.01 2.75 0.12
C THR A 112 -5.19 3.01 1.61
N PRO A 113 -4.36 2.43 2.48
CA PRO A 113 -4.39 2.72 3.91
C PRO A 113 -3.62 4.00 4.23
N TYR A 114 -4.19 4.80 5.12
CA TYR A 114 -3.62 5.99 5.73
C TYR A 114 -3.74 5.87 7.25
N VAL A 115 -2.72 6.27 7.98
CA VAL A 115 -2.70 6.10 9.44
C VAL A 115 -2.30 7.39 10.13
N ALA A 116 -2.93 7.66 11.27
CA ALA A 116 -2.50 8.67 12.23
C ALA A 116 -2.34 8.03 13.62
N LEU A 117 -1.28 8.43 14.33
CA LEU A 117 -1.04 8.02 15.71
C LEU A 117 -1.05 9.25 16.62
N LYS A 118 -1.93 9.22 17.62
CA LYS A 118 -1.92 10.15 18.76
C LYS A 118 -0.91 9.63 19.77
N ILE A 119 0.00 10.49 20.19
CA ILE A 119 1.04 10.21 21.19
C ILE A 119 1.07 11.41 22.13
N ASN A 120 0.94 11.17 23.41
CA ASN A 120 0.87 12.24 24.41
C ASN A 120 -0.18 13.31 24.03
N SER A 121 -1.39 12.88 23.72
CA SER A 121 -2.56 13.71 23.38
C SER A 121 -2.44 14.51 22.05
N LYS A 122 -1.45 14.21 21.21
CA LYS A 122 -1.25 14.88 19.91
C LYS A 122 -1.09 13.89 18.78
N PHE A 123 -1.77 14.11 17.65
CA PHE A 123 -1.49 13.37 16.43
C PHE A 123 -0.12 13.81 15.85
N SER A 124 0.92 13.18 16.32
CA SER A 124 2.32 13.54 16.01
C SER A 124 2.91 12.74 14.86
N LYS A 125 2.34 11.57 14.54
CA LYS A 125 2.78 10.75 13.42
C LYS A 125 1.64 10.46 12.46
N THR A 126 1.89 10.64 11.16
CA THR A 126 0.97 10.26 10.08
C THR A 126 1.70 9.45 9.03
N PHE A 127 0.95 8.61 8.33
CA PHE A 127 1.46 7.80 7.23
C PHE A 127 0.52 7.94 6.03
N PRO A 128 0.98 8.61 4.96
CA PRO A 128 2.31 9.22 4.79
C PRO A 128 2.58 10.38 5.75
N ALA A 129 3.88 10.68 5.96
CA ALA A 129 4.31 11.78 6.83
C ALA A 129 3.93 13.17 6.29
N ASP A 130 3.84 13.29 4.97
CA ASP A 130 3.35 14.50 4.30
C ASP A 130 1.85 14.65 4.49
N ARG A 131 1.44 15.54 5.39
CA ARG A 131 0.04 15.77 5.74
C ARG A 131 -0.80 16.32 4.60
N SER A 132 -0.20 16.94 3.57
CA SER A 132 -0.93 17.41 2.40
C SER A 132 -1.52 16.28 1.57
N LYS A 133 -0.95 15.07 1.70
CA LYS A 133 -1.38 13.85 1.01
C LYS A 133 -2.40 13.02 1.80
N LEU A 134 -2.79 13.48 2.98
CA LEU A 134 -3.78 12.77 3.79
C LEU A 134 -5.18 13.01 3.22
N PRO A 135 -6.03 11.97 3.20
CA PRO A 135 -7.43 12.12 2.82
C PRO A 135 -8.18 12.98 3.84
N GLU A 136 -9.21 13.69 3.38
CA GLU A 136 -10.01 14.56 4.22
C GLU A 136 -10.69 13.78 5.36
N ALA A 137 -11.08 12.53 5.14
CA ALA A 137 -11.63 11.66 6.17
C ALA A 137 -10.65 11.47 7.34
N LEU A 138 -9.33 11.32 7.07
CA LEU A 138 -8.34 11.20 8.15
C LEU A 138 -8.13 12.52 8.88
N LYS A 139 -8.13 13.65 8.16
CA LYS A 139 -8.01 14.97 8.78
C LYS A 139 -9.17 15.24 9.73
N ARG A 140 -10.42 15.02 9.27
CA ARG A 140 -11.60 15.13 10.12
C ARG A 140 -11.54 14.19 11.33
N ALA A 141 -11.12 12.96 11.13
CA ALA A 141 -11.01 11.99 12.20
C ALA A 141 -9.99 12.38 13.29
N MET A 142 -8.94 13.13 12.94
CA MET A 142 -7.96 13.66 13.90
C MET A 142 -8.44 14.89 14.68
N GLU A 143 -9.53 15.53 14.27
CA GLU A 143 -10.09 16.74 14.91
C GLU A 143 -11.16 16.40 15.97
N GLN A 144 -11.63 15.16 16.00
CA GLN A 144 -12.61 14.64 16.96
C GLN A 144 -11.92 14.18 18.24
#